data_545911978d7c6fd8c910742dd5e68dc8
#
_entry.id   545911978d7c6fd8c910742dd5e68dc8
#
_cell.length_a   1.000
_cell.length_b   1.000
_cell.length_c   1.000
_cell.angle_alpha   90.00
_cell.angle_beta   90.00
_cell.angle_gamma   90.00
#
_symmetry.space_group_name_H-M   'P 1'
#
loop_
_entity.id
_entity.type
_entity.pdbx_description
1 polymer ?
#
loop_
_entity_poly.entity_id
_entity_poly.type
_entity_poly.pdbx_seq_one_letter_code
_entity_poly.pdbx_strand_id
1 'polypeptide(L)'
;MSQTPDPKYSWVFQRLTENDQGYNLESIVAYTIYKKHKIDFINQIKSRHQRDPNDQEWETFHTQCELDSSLKGFRDQANIVVSNLLNVALSSEIAALEDQALLDSKVKAQLEIVETKVNTINGFITEKQRAGWWFSEVGKNFLVNILTIFFIGGFATFVLNFNKVSEWFGKFFE
;
A
#
# COMPACT_ATOMS: atom_id res chain seq x y z
N MET A 1 -22.13 -27.73 15.51
CA MET A 1 -22.98 -26.53 15.52
C MET A 1 -22.36 -25.56 14.52
N SER A 2 -22.91 -25.45 13.30
CA SER A 2 -22.46 -24.44 12.35
C SER A 2 -23.08 -23.11 12.79
N GLN A 3 -22.27 -22.23 13.34
CA GLN A 3 -22.68 -20.85 13.55
C GLN A 3 -22.95 -20.25 12.16
N THR A 4 -24.19 -19.85 11.91
CA THR A 4 -24.51 -18.98 10.78
C THR A 4 -23.66 -17.71 10.95
N PRO A 5 -22.84 -17.32 9.97
CA PRO A 5 -22.02 -16.12 10.09
C PRO A 5 -22.93 -14.91 10.32
N ASP A 6 -22.53 -14.02 11.25
CA ASP A 6 -23.18 -12.73 11.44
C ASP A 6 -23.25 -12.00 10.09
N PRO A 7 -24.42 -11.56 9.61
CA PRO A 7 -24.55 -10.87 8.32
C PRO A 7 -23.69 -9.60 8.20
N LYS A 8 -23.21 -9.05 9.32
CA LYS A 8 -22.25 -7.92 9.34
C LYS A 8 -20.81 -8.35 9.08
N TYR A 9 -20.52 -9.65 9.13
CA TYR A 9 -19.18 -10.19 8.92
C TYR A 9 -18.99 -10.56 7.44
N SER A 10 -17.82 -10.25 6.89
CA SER A 10 -17.44 -10.69 5.54
C SER A 10 -16.02 -11.27 5.54
N TRP A 11 -15.80 -12.23 4.66
CA TRP A 11 -14.50 -12.90 4.47
C TRP A 11 -13.54 -12.11 3.58
N VAL A 12 -13.90 -10.89 3.19
CA VAL A 12 -13.09 -10.05 2.29
C VAL A 12 -11.66 -9.86 2.81
N PHE A 13 -11.49 -9.67 4.13
CA PHE A 13 -10.15 -9.55 4.71
C PHE A 13 -9.30 -10.80 4.41
N GLN A 14 -9.81 -11.98 4.73
CA GLN A 14 -9.10 -13.23 4.48
C GLN A 14 -8.78 -13.40 2.99
N ARG A 15 -9.76 -13.21 2.12
CA ARG A 15 -9.59 -13.36 0.67
C ARG A 15 -8.63 -12.33 0.06
N LEU A 16 -8.49 -11.14 0.63
CA LEU A 16 -7.51 -10.17 0.21
C LEU A 16 -6.10 -10.54 0.69
N THR A 17 -5.97 -11.28 1.80
CA THR A 17 -4.68 -11.59 2.44
C THR A 17 -4.24 -13.06 2.27
N GLU A 18 -5.13 -13.96 1.84
CA GLU A 18 -4.89 -15.42 1.77
C GLU A 18 -3.71 -15.85 0.88
N ASN A 19 -3.35 -15.05 -0.12
CA ASN A 19 -2.27 -15.38 -1.06
C ASN A 19 -0.90 -14.84 -0.65
N ASP A 20 -0.82 -14.15 0.49
CA ASP A 20 0.39 -13.49 0.94
C ASP A 20 1.02 -14.26 2.12
N GLN A 21 2.30 -14.55 2.01
CA GLN A 21 3.10 -15.09 3.12
C GLN A 21 3.31 -14.03 4.21
N GLY A 22 2.23 -13.41 4.66
CA GLY A 22 2.19 -12.33 5.65
C GLY A 22 1.44 -11.10 5.11
N TYR A 23 1.21 -10.14 6.01
CA TYR A 23 0.56 -8.88 5.68
C TYR A 23 1.50 -8.02 4.84
N ASN A 24 1.20 -7.85 3.55
CA ASN A 24 1.89 -6.88 2.72
C ASN A 24 1.12 -5.55 2.70
N LEU A 25 1.80 -4.48 2.31
CA LEU A 25 1.21 -3.14 2.28
C LEU A 25 0.01 -3.06 1.32
N GLU A 26 0.09 -3.75 0.19
CA GLU A 26 -0.98 -3.80 -0.81
C GLU A 26 -2.27 -4.40 -0.23
N SER A 27 -2.17 -5.53 0.47
CA SER A 27 -3.31 -6.20 1.12
C SER A 27 -3.97 -5.31 2.17
N ILE A 28 -3.17 -4.60 2.96
CA ILE A 28 -3.66 -3.66 3.99
C ILE A 28 -4.40 -2.49 3.32
N VAL A 29 -3.82 -1.92 2.27
CA VAL A 29 -4.45 -0.82 1.51
C VAL A 29 -5.71 -1.31 0.80
N ALA A 30 -5.71 -2.49 0.18
CA ALA A 30 -6.89 -3.09 -0.46
C ALA A 30 -8.03 -3.29 0.55
N TYR A 31 -7.71 -3.79 1.75
CA TYR A 31 -8.70 -3.91 2.81
C TYR A 31 -9.22 -2.54 3.31
N THR A 32 -8.36 -1.54 3.38
CA THR A 32 -8.75 -0.17 3.73
C THR A 32 -9.71 0.42 2.70
N ILE A 33 -9.48 0.17 1.40
CA ILE A 33 -10.37 0.57 0.31
C ILE A 33 -11.73 -0.13 0.44
N TYR A 34 -11.74 -1.44 0.72
CA TYR A 34 -12.98 -2.15 1.03
C TYR A 34 -13.70 -1.54 2.24
N LYS A 35 -13.00 -1.21 3.34
CA LYS A 35 -13.61 -0.56 4.51
C LYS A 35 -14.24 0.78 4.17
N LYS A 36 -13.55 1.59 3.35
CA LYS A 36 -14.13 2.84 2.84
C LYS A 36 -15.40 2.57 2.04
N HIS A 37 -15.38 1.61 1.13
CA HIS A 37 -16.55 1.22 0.35
C HIS A 37 -17.73 0.78 1.24
N LYS A 38 -17.45 0.04 2.31
CA LYS A 38 -18.45 -0.36 3.32
C LYS A 38 -19.06 0.87 4.03
N ILE A 39 -18.25 1.84 4.40
CA ILE A 39 -18.71 3.09 5.02
C ILE A 39 -19.58 3.88 4.03
N ASP A 40 -19.16 3.99 2.79
CA ASP A 40 -19.90 4.70 1.74
C ASP A 40 -21.27 4.03 1.49
N PHE A 41 -21.34 2.69 1.49
CA PHE A 41 -22.59 1.95 1.42
C PHE A 41 -23.52 2.25 2.59
N ILE A 42 -23.02 2.24 3.83
CA ILE A 42 -23.81 2.57 5.02
C ILE A 42 -24.39 4.00 4.89
N ASN A 43 -23.54 4.95 4.51
CA ASN A 43 -23.94 6.35 4.38
C ASN A 43 -24.98 6.53 3.25
N GLN A 44 -24.87 5.78 2.17
CA GLN A 44 -25.82 5.79 1.07
C GLN A 44 -27.21 5.27 1.51
N ILE A 45 -27.26 4.16 2.27
CA ILE A 45 -28.52 3.63 2.81
C ILE A 45 -29.12 4.64 3.80
N LYS A 46 -28.31 5.17 4.72
CA LYS A 46 -28.76 6.19 5.68
C LYS A 46 -29.34 7.43 5.01
N SER A 47 -28.69 7.91 3.95
CA SER A 47 -29.15 9.11 3.24
C SER A 47 -30.47 8.87 2.48
N ARG A 48 -30.66 7.65 1.94
CA ARG A 48 -31.87 7.30 1.17
C ARG A 48 -33.05 6.89 2.02
N HIS A 49 -32.79 6.11 3.08
CA HIS A 49 -33.82 5.43 3.86
C HIS A 49 -33.90 5.89 5.32
N GLN A 50 -33.00 6.79 5.76
CA GLN A 50 -32.90 7.31 7.14
C GLN A 50 -32.81 6.20 8.21
N ARG A 51 -32.22 5.06 7.86
CA ARG A 51 -31.98 3.90 8.73
C ARG A 51 -30.66 3.23 8.40
N ASP A 52 -30.20 2.37 9.29
CA ASP A 52 -29.08 1.47 9.00
C ASP A 52 -29.47 0.38 7.97
N PRO A 53 -28.49 -0.18 7.24
CA PRO A 53 -28.72 -1.32 6.35
C PRO A 53 -29.35 -2.49 7.10
N ASN A 54 -30.35 -3.13 6.50
CA ASN A 54 -30.94 -4.37 7.00
C ASN A 54 -30.09 -5.62 6.58
N ASP A 55 -30.45 -6.80 7.10
CA ASP A 55 -29.68 -8.03 6.88
C ASP A 55 -29.60 -8.41 5.40
N GLN A 56 -30.67 -8.22 4.63
CA GLN A 56 -30.69 -8.51 3.19
C GLN A 56 -29.78 -7.56 2.39
N GLU A 57 -29.74 -6.27 2.76
CA GLU A 57 -28.85 -5.29 2.16
C GLU A 57 -27.40 -5.59 2.50
N TRP A 58 -27.11 -6.05 3.72
CA TRP A 58 -25.80 -6.52 4.13
C TRP A 58 -25.36 -7.76 3.35
N GLU A 59 -26.22 -8.74 3.22
CA GLU A 59 -25.94 -9.97 2.47
C GLU A 59 -25.62 -9.64 1.00
N THR A 60 -26.42 -8.76 0.37
CA THR A 60 -26.19 -8.30 -1.00
C THR A 60 -24.85 -7.61 -1.13
N PHE A 61 -24.54 -6.69 -0.21
CA PHE A 61 -23.28 -5.98 -0.21
C PHE A 61 -22.07 -6.92 -0.04
N HIS A 62 -22.13 -7.85 0.91
CA HIS A 62 -21.05 -8.82 1.14
C HIS A 62 -20.85 -9.72 -0.07
N THR A 63 -21.93 -10.29 -0.61
CA THR A 63 -21.88 -11.13 -1.81
C THR A 63 -21.22 -10.38 -2.98
N GLN A 64 -21.57 -9.11 -3.19
CA GLN A 64 -20.98 -8.30 -4.25
C GLN A 64 -19.49 -8.03 -4.01
N CYS A 65 -19.10 -7.72 -2.77
CA CYS A 65 -17.71 -7.44 -2.42
C CYS A 65 -16.82 -8.69 -2.45
N GLU A 66 -17.39 -9.88 -2.29
CA GLU A 66 -16.67 -11.15 -2.30
C GLU A 66 -16.50 -11.76 -3.71
N LEU A 67 -17.08 -11.15 -4.75
CA LEU A 67 -16.81 -11.53 -6.12
C LEU A 67 -15.33 -11.33 -6.47
N ASP A 68 -14.76 -12.27 -7.23
CA ASP A 68 -13.36 -12.17 -7.67
C ASP A 68 -13.05 -10.86 -8.42
N SER A 69 -14.01 -10.37 -9.22
CA SER A 69 -13.90 -9.09 -9.90
C SER A 69 -13.80 -7.90 -8.93
N SER A 70 -14.56 -7.92 -7.84
CA SER A 70 -14.53 -6.88 -6.81
C SER A 70 -13.24 -6.93 -6.01
N LEU A 71 -12.80 -8.13 -5.61
CA LEU A 71 -11.53 -8.34 -4.91
C LEU A 71 -10.35 -7.90 -5.76
N LYS A 72 -10.37 -8.24 -7.07
CA LYS A 72 -9.39 -7.75 -8.02
C LYS A 72 -9.42 -6.22 -8.11
N GLY A 73 -10.60 -5.61 -8.19
CA GLY A 73 -10.76 -4.17 -8.23
C GLY A 73 -10.17 -3.47 -7.00
N PHE A 74 -10.32 -4.03 -5.80
CA PHE A 74 -9.70 -3.51 -4.58
C PHE A 74 -8.17 -3.61 -4.62
N ARG A 75 -7.63 -4.73 -5.13
CA ARG A 75 -6.17 -4.91 -5.31
C ARG A 75 -5.60 -3.95 -6.35
N ASP A 76 -6.25 -3.80 -7.49
CA ASP A 76 -5.81 -2.88 -8.55
C ASP A 76 -5.76 -1.43 -8.04
N GLN A 77 -6.77 -1.00 -7.29
CA GLN A 77 -6.77 0.32 -6.66
C GLN A 77 -5.66 0.46 -5.60
N ALA A 78 -5.45 -0.57 -4.78
CA ALA A 78 -4.39 -0.59 -3.78
C ALA A 78 -3.01 -0.46 -4.43
N ASN A 79 -2.77 -1.16 -5.54
CA ASN A 79 -1.54 -1.06 -6.32
C ASN A 79 -1.27 0.37 -6.80
N ILE A 80 -2.30 1.05 -7.28
CA ILE A 80 -2.19 2.46 -7.70
C ILE A 80 -1.80 3.35 -6.50
N VAL A 81 -2.45 3.17 -5.36
CA VAL A 81 -2.16 3.96 -4.14
C VAL A 81 -0.74 3.71 -3.64
N VAL A 82 -0.33 2.43 -3.55
CA VAL A 82 1.01 2.05 -3.10
C VAL A 82 2.08 2.57 -4.06
N SER A 83 1.85 2.44 -5.38
CA SER A 83 2.76 2.95 -6.39
C SER A 83 2.92 4.46 -6.31
N ASN A 84 1.82 5.20 -6.13
CA ASN A 84 1.86 6.66 -5.98
C ASN A 84 2.60 7.06 -4.68
N LEU A 85 2.36 6.35 -3.58
CA LEU A 85 3.06 6.59 -2.32
C LEU A 85 4.57 6.36 -2.47
N LEU A 86 4.96 5.26 -3.10
CA LEU A 86 6.36 4.95 -3.37
C LEU A 86 7.00 6.00 -4.29
N ASN A 87 6.31 6.42 -5.35
CA ASN A 87 6.79 7.46 -6.24
C ASN A 87 7.01 8.79 -5.52
N VAL A 88 6.07 9.20 -4.66
CA VAL A 88 6.21 10.44 -3.87
C VAL A 88 7.35 10.31 -2.87
N ALA A 89 7.43 9.18 -2.15
CA ALA A 89 8.50 8.95 -1.18
C ALA A 89 9.89 8.93 -1.85
N LEU A 90 10.02 8.23 -2.99
CA LEU A 90 11.27 8.16 -3.75
C LEU A 90 11.65 9.51 -4.36
N SER A 91 10.67 10.26 -4.88
CA SER A 91 10.92 11.60 -5.44
C SER A 91 11.40 12.58 -4.38
N SER A 92 10.85 12.51 -3.16
CA SER A 92 11.29 13.36 -2.04
C SER A 92 12.69 12.97 -1.56
N GLU A 93 13.01 11.68 -1.54
CA GLU A 93 14.34 11.19 -1.18
C GLU A 93 15.39 11.57 -2.23
N ILE A 94 15.04 11.42 -3.52
CA ILE A 94 15.91 11.86 -4.63
C ILE A 94 16.16 13.35 -4.55
N ALA A 95 15.13 14.17 -4.33
CA ALA A 95 15.29 15.62 -4.20
C ALA A 95 16.18 16.01 -3.00
N ALA A 96 16.02 15.34 -1.86
CA ALA A 96 16.86 15.55 -0.69
C ALA A 96 18.32 15.12 -0.94
N LEU A 97 18.52 14.04 -1.69
CA LEU A 97 19.84 13.55 -2.08
C LEU A 97 20.47 14.45 -3.14
N GLU A 98 19.70 15.02 -4.07
CA GLU A 98 20.19 15.99 -5.07
C GLU A 98 20.73 17.25 -4.40
N ASP A 99 20.05 17.79 -3.39
CA ASP A 99 20.55 18.94 -2.61
C ASP A 99 21.86 18.63 -1.87
N GLN A 100 22.04 17.38 -1.41
CA GLN A 100 23.31 16.93 -0.83
C GLN A 100 24.37 16.60 -1.89
N ALA A 101 23.96 16.09 -3.05
CA ALA A 101 24.86 15.65 -4.13
C ALA A 101 25.50 16.80 -4.92
N LEU A 102 25.00 18.02 -4.79
CA LEU A 102 25.73 19.23 -5.20
C LEU A 102 27.06 19.39 -4.44
N LEU A 103 27.23 18.63 -3.36
CA LEU A 103 28.43 18.65 -2.51
C LEU A 103 29.37 17.45 -2.71
N ASP A 104 28.94 16.34 -3.35
CA ASP A 104 29.80 15.17 -3.50
C ASP A 104 29.50 14.36 -4.79
N SER A 105 30.51 14.26 -5.66
CA SER A 105 30.43 13.56 -6.97
C SER A 105 30.14 12.05 -6.87
N LYS A 106 30.41 11.41 -5.73
CA LYS A 106 30.15 9.99 -5.50
C LYS A 106 28.66 9.71 -5.29
N VAL A 107 27.93 10.65 -4.73
CA VAL A 107 26.49 10.53 -4.48
C VAL A 107 25.71 10.62 -5.80
N LYS A 108 26.22 11.40 -6.77
CA LYS A 108 25.60 11.50 -8.10
C LYS A 108 25.53 10.18 -8.86
N ALA A 109 26.57 9.36 -8.76
CA ALA A 109 26.60 8.02 -9.37
C ALA A 109 25.60 7.04 -8.69
N GLN A 110 25.38 7.18 -7.39
CA GLN A 110 24.39 6.37 -6.67
C GLN A 110 22.96 6.80 -7.00
N LEU A 111 22.74 8.10 -7.21
CA LEU A 111 21.45 8.65 -7.61
C LEU A 111 21.00 8.10 -8.97
N GLU A 112 21.90 8.06 -9.94
CA GLU A 112 21.66 7.48 -11.27
C GLU A 112 21.27 6.00 -11.20
N ILE A 113 21.90 5.25 -10.28
CA ILE A 113 21.54 3.84 -10.02
C ILE A 113 20.12 3.73 -9.41
N VAL A 114 19.77 4.62 -8.47
CA VAL A 114 18.44 4.64 -7.86
C VAL A 114 17.38 5.02 -8.88
N GLU A 115 17.62 6.06 -9.67
CA GLU A 115 16.71 6.50 -10.74
C GLU A 115 16.48 5.39 -11.79
N THR A 116 17.53 4.71 -12.18
CA THR A 116 17.44 3.54 -13.10
C THR A 116 16.59 2.43 -12.48
N LYS A 117 16.78 2.14 -11.19
CA LYS A 117 15.97 1.13 -10.47
C LYS A 117 14.50 1.54 -10.34
N VAL A 118 14.22 2.81 -10.06
CA VAL A 118 12.85 3.35 -10.00
C VAL A 118 12.16 3.25 -11.35
N ASN A 119 12.84 3.61 -12.42
CA ASN A 119 12.32 3.50 -13.78
C ASN A 119 12.08 2.04 -14.18
N THR A 120 12.94 1.13 -13.73
CA THR A 120 12.75 -0.31 -13.91
C THR A 120 11.52 -0.81 -13.16
N ILE A 121 11.32 -0.39 -11.90
CA ILE A 121 10.13 -0.73 -11.09
C ILE A 121 8.85 -0.18 -11.73
N ASN A 122 8.87 1.08 -12.18
CA ASN A 122 7.73 1.68 -12.88
C ASN A 122 7.43 0.95 -14.21
N GLY A 123 8.47 0.51 -14.94
CA GLY A 123 8.33 -0.35 -16.11
C GLY A 123 7.65 -1.68 -15.76
N PHE A 124 8.09 -2.36 -14.71
CA PHE A 124 7.48 -3.60 -14.23
C PHE A 124 6.02 -3.42 -13.78
N ILE A 125 5.70 -2.32 -13.09
CA ILE A 125 4.33 -2.03 -12.64
C ILE A 125 3.42 -1.80 -13.85
N THR A 126 3.88 -1.04 -14.84
CA THR A 126 3.11 -0.72 -16.05
C THR A 126 2.89 -1.95 -16.94
N GLU A 127 3.88 -2.84 -17.04
CA GLU A 127 3.82 -4.08 -17.80
C GLU A 127 2.91 -5.12 -17.12
N LYS A 128 2.89 -5.16 -15.79
CA LYS A 128 1.97 -6.00 -15.01
C LYS A 128 0.49 -5.63 -15.19
N GLN A 129 0.18 -4.36 -15.40
CA GLN A 129 -1.20 -3.94 -15.70
C GLN A 129 -1.70 -4.51 -17.03
N ARG A 130 -0.78 -4.89 -17.96
CA ARG A 130 -1.09 -5.51 -19.25
C ARG A 130 -1.14 -7.03 -19.26
N ALA A 131 -0.45 -7.71 -18.35
CA ALA A 131 -0.28 -9.16 -18.38
C ALA A 131 -0.70 -9.80 -17.06
N GLY A 132 -1.94 -10.24 -16.98
CA GLY A 132 -2.56 -10.84 -15.79
C GLY A 132 -2.03 -12.22 -15.33
N TRP A 133 -0.77 -12.63 -15.64
CA TRP A 133 -0.26 -13.96 -15.30
C TRP A 133 1.02 -14.00 -14.43
N TRP A 134 1.42 -12.90 -13.82
CA TRP A 134 2.78 -12.72 -13.28
C TRP A 134 2.94 -12.91 -11.76
N PHE A 135 2.06 -13.67 -11.10
CA PHE A 135 2.08 -13.84 -9.64
C PHE A 135 2.93 -15.01 -9.12
N SER A 136 4.05 -15.39 -9.77
CA SER A 136 4.92 -16.45 -9.27
C SER A 136 6.29 -15.91 -8.83
N GLU A 137 6.61 -16.14 -7.57
CA GLU A 137 7.90 -16.18 -6.86
C GLU A 137 8.96 -15.06 -7.02
N VAL A 138 9.17 -14.48 -8.18
CA VAL A 138 10.26 -13.50 -8.40
C VAL A 138 9.97 -12.14 -7.75
N GLY A 139 8.69 -11.73 -7.71
CA GLY A 139 8.27 -10.46 -7.11
C GLY A 139 8.47 -10.38 -5.60
N LYS A 140 8.38 -11.51 -4.89
CA LYS A 140 8.49 -11.56 -3.43
C LYS A 140 9.90 -11.20 -2.94
N ASN A 141 10.93 -11.81 -3.54
CA ASN A 141 12.31 -11.58 -3.13
C ASN A 141 12.82 -10.19 -3.51
N PHE A 142 12.32 -9.61 -4.60
CA PHE A 142 12.73 -8.28 -5.06
C PHE A 142 12.19 -7.17 -4.17
N LEU A 143 10.90 -7.23 -3.79
CA LEU A 143 10.29 -6.28 -2.85
C LEU A 143 10.92 -6.36 -1.46
N VAL A 144 11.18 -7.58 -0.96
CA VAL A 144 11.87 -7.76 0.32
C VAL A 144 13.26 -7.13 0.28
N ASN A 145 14.02 -7.31 -0.80
CA ASN A 145 15.35 -6.72 -0.93
C ASN A 145 15.31 -5.18 -1.01
N ILE A 146 14.33 -4.60 -1.70
CA ILE A 146 14.16 -3.13 -1.74
C ILE A 146 13.77 -2.60 -0.36
N LEU A 147 12.80 -3.21 0.32
CA LEU A 147 12.41 -2.83 1.68
C LEU A 147 13.60 -2.97 2.65
N THR A 148 14.39 -4.02 2.51
CA THR A 148 15.60 -4.22 3.33
C THR A 148 16.63 -3.10 3.10
N ILE A 149 16.87 -2.70 1.85
CA ILE A 149 17.76 -1.58 1.51
C ILE A 149 17.23 -0.26 2.09
N PHE A 150 15.90 -0.04 1.99
CA PHE A 150 15.25 1.14 2.56
C PHE A 150 15.33 1.17 4.09
N PHE A 151 15.09 0.03 4.75
CA PHE A 151 15.20 -0.07 6.21
C PHE A 151 16.65 0.13 6.66
N ILE A 152 17.62 -0.48 5.99
CA ILE A 152 19.04 -0.35 6.36
C ILE A 152 19.52 1.08 6.07
N GLY A 153 19.20 1.64 4.89
CA GLY A 153 19.58 3.01 4.52
C GLY A 153 18.86 4.06 5.38
N GLY A 154 17.56 3.92 5.60
CA GLY A 154 16.78 4.80 6.46
C GLY A 154 17.21 4.72 7.92
N PHE A 155 17.51 3.53 8.43
CA PHE A 155 18.02 3.34 9.78
C PHE A 155 19.42 3.94 9.97
N ALA A 156 20.32 3.76 8.99
CA ALA A 156 21.64 4.39 9.03
C ALA A 156 21.54 5.93 9.01
N THR A 157 20.67 6.48 8.17
CA THR A 157 20.42 7.93 8.10
C THR A 157 19.80 8.45 9.41
N PHE A 158 18.87 7.70 9.99
CA PHE A 158 18.26 8.01 11.29
C PHE A 158 19.30 8.02 12.41
N VAL A 159 20.17 7.01 12.49
CA VAL A 159 21.23 6.92 13.50
C VAL A 159 22.22 8.08 13.35
N LEU A 160 22.64 8.39 12.13
CA LEU A 160 23.59 9.48 11.85
C LEU A 160 23.01 10.87 12.13
N ASN A 161 21.71 11.06 12.06
CA ASN A 161 21.03 12.33 12.31
C ASN A 161 20.18 12.33 13.59
N PHE A 162 20.36 11.36 14.47
CA PHE A 162 19.52 11.20 15.68
C PHE A 162 19.43 12.46 16.53
N ASN A 163 20.51 13.21 16.68
CA ASN A 163 20.51 14.48 17.43
C ASN A 163 19.61 15.55 16.79
N LYS A 164 19.59 15.65 15.46
CA LYS A 164 18.71 16.59 14.75
C LYS A 164 17.24 16.19 14.82
N VAL A 165 16.98 14.88 14.77
CA VAL A 165 15.63 14.32 14.88
C VAL A 165 15.09 14.51 16.29
N SER A 166 15.90 14.32 17.34
CA SER A 166 15.50 14.54 18.72
C SER A 166 15.22 16.01 19.03
N GLU A 167 16.01 16.95 18.47
CA GLU A 167 15.76 18.40 18.59
C GLU A 167 14.44 18.80 17.88
N TRP A 168 14.14 18.19 16.75
CA TRP A 168 12.89 18.44 16.01
C TRP A 168 11.68 17.95 16.80
N PHE A 169 11.76 16.73 17.37
CA PHE A 169 10.70 16.19 18.23
C PHE A 169 10.52 17.01 19.52
N GLY A 170 11.60 17.49 20.12
CA GLY A 170 11.52 18.36 21.32
C GLY A 170 10.73 19.64 21.08
N LYS A 171 10.85 20.25 19.89
CA LYS A 171 10.09 21.45 19.49
C LYS A 171 8.61 21.19 19.17
N PHE A 172 8.18 19.95 19.03
CA PHE A 172 6.79 19.61 18.69
C PHE A 172 5.94 19.36 19.95
N PHE A 173 6.59 19.17 21.10
CA PHE A 173 5.92 18.89 22.38
C PHE A 173 6.06 20.04 23.42
N GLU A 174 6.63 21.20 23.04
CA GLU A 174 6.52 22.49 23.73
C GLU A 174 5.38 23.33 23.14
#